data_30ce2414e18e5ef1db24e66f8aa43055
#
_entry.id   30ce2414e18e5ef1db24e66f8aa43055
#
_cell.length_a   1.000
_cell.length_b   1.000
_cell.length_c   1.000
_cell.angle_alpha   90.00
_cell.angle_beta   90.00
_cell.angle_gamma   90.00
#
_symmetry.space_group_name_H-M   'P 1'
#
loop_
_entity.id
_entity.type
_entity.pdbx_description
1 polymer ?
#
loop_
_entity_poly.entity_id
_entity_poly.type
_entity_poly.pdbx_seq_one_letter_code
_entity_poly.pdbx_strand_id
1 'polypeptide(L)'
;MKRLWLILFIIPLFAQDINKRNISAGFFDDRTGFSLLSYSYDFKQYEKFELFAGFGTIVSGSTLSLGIKNYYLKSRLSIYSTFSTQFLFDMDLADLKEIYIAPTVALGAELRTIKSVFLKAGLFSGIYLDDSVWGDGFPALPFIGFNIKF
;
A
#
# COMPACT_ATOMS: atom_id res chain seq x y z
N MET A 1 17.08 -20.00 6.08
CA MET A 1 15.72 -19.52 6.37
C MET A 1 15.53 -18.74 7.69
N LYS A 2 16.42 -18.85 8.69
CA LYS A 2 16.24 -18.16 10.00
C LYS A 2 16.59 -16.65 10.01
N ARG A 3 17.24 -16.10 8.98
CA ARG A 3 17.72 -14.70 8.98
C ARG A 3 16.73 -13.69 8.40
N LEU A 4 15.73 -14.12 7.62
CA LEU A 4 14.76 -13.21 7.02
C LEU A 4 13.75 -12.68 8.05
N TRP A 5 13.40 -13.48 9.06
CA TRP A 5 12.53 -13.06 10.16
C TRP A 5 13.12 -11.94 11.03
N LEU A 6 14.44 -11.88 11.12
CA LEU A 6 15.14 -10.82 11.87
C LEU A 6 14.99 -9.45 11.20
N ILE A 7 14.95 -9.39 9.86
CA ILE A 7 14.79 -8.13 9.11
C ILE A 7 13.37 -7.57 9.30
N LEU A 8 12.35 -8.42 9.32
CA LEU A 8 10.96 -8.02 9.57
C LEU A 8 10.73 -7.48 10.99
N PHE A 9 11.52 -7.90 11.98
CA PHE A 9 11.44 -7.39 13.35
C PHE A 9 12.26 -6.12 13.60
N ILE A 10 13.27 -5.84 12.79
CA ILE A 10 14.15 -4.67 12.98
C ILE A 10 13.50 -3.38 12.43
N ILE A 11 12.71 -3.46 11.37
CA ILE A 11 12.01 -2.31 10.76
C ILE A 11 11.12 -1.53 11.76
N PRO A 12 10.38 -2.17 12.68
CA PRO A 12 9.56 -1.43 13.66
C PRO A 12 10.34 -0.67 14.72
N LEU A 13 11.60 -1.03 14.98
CA LEU A 13 12.37 -0.48 16.11
C LEU A 13 12.92 0.94 15.87
N PHE A 14 13.01 1.39 14.62
CA PHE A 14 13.65 2.67 14.28
C PHE A 14 12.71 3.85 14.09
N ALA A 15 11.39 3.67 14.19
CA ALA A 15 10.45 4.76 14.00
C ALA A 15 9.70 5.10 15.29
N GLN A 16 10.20 6.08 16.02
CA GLN A 16 9.55 6.64 17.22
C GLN A 16 8.48 7.70 16.91
N ASP A 17 8.23 8.00 15.64
CA ASP A 17 7.25 9.02 15.27
C ASP A 17 5.83 8.45 15.26
N ILE A 18 5.03 8.96 16.17
CA ILE A 18 3.60 8.62 16.33
C ILE A 18 2.82 9.02 15.06
N ASN A 19 1.95 8.14 14.58
CA ASN A 19 1.08 8.29 13.41
C ASN A 19 1.74 8.19 12.02
N LYS A 20 2.97 7.72 11.91
CA LYS A 20 3.62 7.47 10.62
C LYS A 20 3.50 6.02 10.15
N ARG A 21 3.06 5.13 11.00
CA ARG A 21 2.90 3.70 10.71
C ARG A 21 1.45 3.40 10.43
N ASN A 22 1.24 2.59 9.41
CA ASN A 22 -0.09 2.18 8.99
C ASN A 22 -0.14 0.66 8.82
N ILE A 23 -1.11 0.03 9.44
CA ILE A 23 -1.50 -1.34 9.14
C ILE A 23 -2.87 -1.30 8.50
N SER A 24 -3.00 -1.89 7.32
CA SER A 24 -4.27 -2.00 6.61
C SER A 24 -4.65 -3.45 6.41
N ALA A 25 -5.95 -3.73 6.51
CA ALA A 25 -6.51 -4.99 6.10
C ALA A 25 -7.82 -4.77 5.36
N GLY A 26 -8.05 -5.56 4.30
CA GLY A 26 -9.23 -5.42 3.46
C GLY A 26 -9.07 -6.13 2.14
N PHE A 27 -9.96 -5.83 1.21
CA PHE A 27 -9.88 -6.33 -0.15
C PHE A 27 -9.20 -5.28 -1.00
N PHE A 28 -7.96 -5.54 -1.38
CA PHE A 28 -7.01 -4.62 -1.98
C PHE A 28 -6.66 -3.42 -1.07
N ASP A 29 -5.70 -2.62 -1.49
CA ASP A 29 -5.20 -1.49 -0.72
C ASP A 29 -4.78 -0.33 -1.63
N ASP A 30 -5.11 0.89 -1.24
CA ASP A 30 -4.78 2.11 -1.97
C ASP A 30 -3.28 2.39 -2.09
N ARG A 31 -2.46 1.85 -1.19
CA ARG A 31 -1.01 2.07 -1.14
C ARG A 31 -0.21 0.91 -1.71
N THR A 32 -0.63 -0.32 -1.42
CA THR A 32 0.07 -1.54 -1.80
C THR A 32 -0.67 -2.38 -2.85
N GLY A 33 -1.83 -1.88 -3.34
CA GLY A 33 -2.59 -2.46 -4.45
C GLY A 33 -3.11 -3.85 -4.16
N PHE A 34 -2.51 -4.84 -4.79
CA PHE A 34 -2.89 -6.25 -4.64
C PHE A 34 -2.45 -6.81 -3.29
N SER A 35 -3.15 -6.39 -2.21
CA SER A 35 -2.87 -6.91 -0.87
C SER A 35 -4.13 -7.02 -0.04
N LEU A 36 -4.19 -8.06 0.80
CA LEU A 36 -5.24 -8.25 1.81
C LEU A 36 -4.78 -7.72 3.17
N LEU A 37 -3.49 -7.78 3.44
CA LEU A 37 -2.85 -7.23 4.62
C LEU A 37 -1.64 -6.42 4.19
N SER A 38 -1.51 -5.21 4.72
CA SER A 38 -0.40 -4.34 4.39
C SER A 38 0.12 -3.56 5.59
N TYR A 39 1.40 -3.23 5.51
CA TYR A 39 2.07 -2.28 6.38
C TYR A 39 2.66 -1.17 5.53
N SER A 40 2.48 0.07 5.93
CA SER A 40 3.16 1.19 5.28
C SER A 40 3.70 2.19 6.30
N TYR A 41 4.75 2.87 5.91
CA TYR A 41 5.42 3.89 6.69
C TYR A 41 5.44 5.21 5.92
N ASP A 42 4.91 6.26 6.57
CA ASP A 42 4.89 7.62 6.03
C ASP A 42 6.20 8.30 6.44
N PHE A 43 7.22 8.27 5.58
CA PHE A 43 8.52 8.87 5.90
C PHE A 43 8.49 10.39 5.84
N LYS A 44 7.50 10.98 5.15
CA LYS A 44 7.26 12.41 5.15
C LYS A 44 5.77 12.72 5.07
N GLN A 45 5.29 13.52 5.99
CA GLN A 45 3.90 13.97 6.05
C GLN A 45 3.85 15.49 5.95
N TYR A 46 3.02 15.97 5.02
CA TYR A 46 2.69 17.37 4.84
C TYR A 46 1.19 17.57 5.09
N GLU A 47 0.75 18.81 5.08
CA GLU A 47 -0.66 19.11 5.30
C GLU A 47 -1.58 18.38 4.32
N LYS A 48 -1.22 18.37 3.02
CA LYS A 48 -2.04 17.83 1.95
C LYS A 48 -1.54 16.50 1.37
N PHE A 49 -0.32 16.08 1.65
CA PHE A 49 0.20 14.85 1.08
C PHE A 49 1.14 14.09 2.04
N GLU A 50 1.22 12.79 1.83
CA GLU A 50 2.05 11.84 2.58
C GLU A 50 2.91 11.08 1.58
N LEU A 51 4.23 11.04 1.81
CA LEU A 51 5.15 10.17 1.08
C LEU A 51 5.33 8.88 1.88
N PHE A 52 5.12 7.74 1.25
CA PHE A 52 5.12 6.47 1.94
C PHE A 52 5.93 5.39 1.22
N ALA A 53 6.38 4.41 1.99
CA ALA A 53 6.79 3.10 1.53
C ALA A 53 5.86 2.05 2.15
N GLY A 54 5.52 1.01 1.41
CA GLY A 54 4.59 -0.01 1.87
C GLY A 54 5.02 -1.42 1.49
N PHE A 55 4.56 -2.37 2.28
CA PHE A 55 4.65 -3.80 2.02
C PHE A 55 3.26 -4.39 2.18
N GLY A 56 2.82 -5.14 1.21
CA GLY A 56 1.54 -5.84 1.23
C GLY A 56 1.68 -7.30 0.87
N THR A 57 0.72 -8.11 1.30
CA THR A 57 0.72 -9.53 1.00
C THR A 57 -0.69 -10.04 0.72
N ILE A 58 -0.77 -10.98 -0.22
CA ILE A 58 -1.87 -11.89 -0.47
C ILE A 58 -1.39 -13.33 -0.27
N VAL A 59 -2.29 -14.29 -0.40
CA VAL A 59 -1.96 -15.71 -0.16
C VAL A 59 -0.82 -16.22 -1.07
N SER A 60 -0.73 -15.71 -2.30
CA SER A 60 0.21 -16.18 -3.33
C SER A 60 1.28 -15.17 -3.73
N GLY A 61 1.32 -13.99 -3.12
CA GLY A 61 2.29 -12.98 -3.53
C GLY A 61 2.48 -11.86 -2.53
N SER A 62 3.48 -11.03 -2.77
CA SER A 62 3.77 -9.86 -1.97
C SER A 62 4.05 -8.65 -2.84
N THR A 63 3.81 -7.48 -2.30
CA THR A 63 4.08 -6.21 -2.97
C THR A 63 4.96 -5.32 -2.11
N LEU A 64 5.94 -4.68 -2.72
CA LEU A 64 6.60 -3.50 -2.16
C LEU A 64 6.09 -2.29 -2.93
N SER A 65 5.88 -1.18 -2.25
CA SER A 65 5.40 0.05 -2.89
C SER A 65 6.13 1.28 -2.38
N LEU A 66 6.28 2.23 -3.28
CA LEU A 66 6.71 3.60 -2.97
C LEU A 66 5.71 4.55 -3.61
N GLY A 67 5.26 5.57 -2.87
CA GLY A 67 4.23 6.43 -3.42
C GLY A 67 3.98 7.70 -2.65
N ILE A 68 3.00 8.43 -3.18
CA ILE A 68 2.48 9.67 -2.62
C ILE A 68 0.95 9.56 -2.51
N LYS A 69 0.42 9.90 -1.34
CA LYS A 69 -1.02 10.05 -1.10
C LYS A 69 -1.34 11.53 -0.96
N ASN A 70 -2.20 12.03 -1.83
CA ASN A 70 -2.59 13.43 -1.86
C ASN A 70 -4.03 13.60 -1.42
N TYR A 71 -4.28 14.47 -0.44
CA TYR A 71 -5.61 14.76 0.10
C TYR A 71 -6.20 16.00 -0.55
N TYR A 72 -7.36 15.84 -1.19
CA TYR A 72 -8.18 16.95 -1.68
C TYR A 72 -9.03 17.55 -0.57
N LEU A 73 -9.52 16.69 0.33
CA LEU A 73 -10.24 17.05 1.54
C LEU A 73 -9.66 16.21 2.68
N LYS A 74 -9.17 16.87 3.72
CA LYS A 74 -8.62 16.22 4.92
C LYS A 74 -9.47 16.61 6.13
N SER A 75 -10.43 15.75 6.47
CA SER A 75 -11.37 15.93 7.56
C SER A 75 -11.71 14.57 8.18
N ARG A 76 -12.84 14.46 8.89
CA ARG A 76 -13.34 13.16 9.36
C ARG A 76 -13.65 12.22 8.19
N LEU A 77 -14.19 12.75 7.09
CA LEU A 77 -14.28 12.08 5.81
C LEU A 77 -13.27 12.75 4.86
N SER A 78 -12.23 12.06 4.50
CA SER A 78 -11.17 12.55 3.62
C SER A 78 -11.32 11.96 2.22
N ILE A 79 -11.11 12.78 1.20
CA ILE A 79 -11.04 12.36 -0.21
C ILE A 79 -9.59 12.52 -0.66
N TYR A 80 -9.06 11.51 -1.31
CA TYR A 80 -7.65 11.48 -1.68
C TYR A 80 -7.40 10.73 -2.99
N SER A 81 -6.25 10.98 -3.58
CA SER A 81 -5.62 10.12 -4.59
C SER A 81 -4.29 9.59 -4.09
N THR A 82 -3.92 8.42 -4.59
CA THR A 82 -2.62 7.80 -4.33
C THR A 82 -1.96 7.48 -5.66
N PHE A 83 -0.69 7.84 -5.80
CA PHE A 83 0.17 7.44 -6.90
C PHE A 83 1.30 6.61 -6.32
N SER A 84 1.50 5.40 -6.82
CA SER A 84 2.57 4.54 -6.34
C SER A 84 3.17 3.69 -7.45
N THR A 85 4.41 3.29 -7.25
CA THR A 85 5.03 2.22 -8.02
C THR A 85 5.06 0.99 -7.14
N GLN A 86 4.52 -0.11 -7.64
CA GLN A 86 4.48 -1.38 -6.97
C GLN A 86 5.47 -2.35 -7.62
N PHE A 87 6.18 -3.08 -6.78
CA PHE A 87 7.04 -4.20 -7.15
C PHE A 87 6.34 -5.46 -6.63
N LEU A 88 5.82 -6.24 -7.58
CA LEU A 88 5.09 -7.48 -7.28
C LEU A 88 6.06 -8.65 -7.41
N PHE A 89 6.03 -9.57 -6.46
CA PHE A 89 6.85 -10.78 -6.46
C PHE A 89 6.06 -11.95 -5.89
N ASP A 90 6.29 -13.12 -6.46
CA ASP A 90 5.68 -14.35 -6.00
C ASP A 90 6.26 -14.78 -4.65
N MET A 91 5.46 -15.44 -3.81
CA MET A 91 5.91 -15.96 -2.51
C MET A 91 6.76 -17.22 -2.60
N ASP A 92 6.91 -17.79 -3.78
CA ASP A 92 7.85 -18.89 -3.98
C ASP A 92 9.29 -18.36 -3.92
N LEU A 93 9.72 -18.07 -2.69
CA LEU A 93 11.03 -17.47 -2.33
C LEU A 93 12.26 -18.25 -2.82
N ALA A 94 12.05 -19.42 -3.44
CA ALA A 94 13.12 -20.21 -4.03
C ALA A 94 13.53 -19.70 -5.43
N ASP A 95 12.67 -18.98 -6.12
CA ASP A 95 12.88 -18.48 -7.47
C ASP A 95 12.37 -17.03 -7.61
N LEU A 96 13.12 -16.08 -7.08
CA LEU A 96 12.91 -14.64 -7.34
C LEU A 96 13.20 -14.29 -8.81
N LYS A 97 12.59 -15.01 -9.74
CA LYS A 97 12.89 -14.86 -11.17
C LYS A 97 12.15 -13.73 -11.83
N GLU A 98 11.00 -13.31 -11.28
CA GLU A 98 10.19 -12.30 -11.95
C GLU A 98 9.69 -11.25 -10.95
N ILE A 99 10.18 -10.05 -11.08
CA ILE A 99 9.67 -8.87 -10.38
C ILE A 99 8.90 -8.05 -11.39
N TYR A 100 7.60 -7.93 -11.19
CA TYR A 100 6.75 -7.08 -12.02
C TYR A 100 6.68 -5.68 -11.42
N ILE A 101 6.91 -4.66 -12.24
CA ILE A 101 6.82 -3.27 -11.85
C ILE A 101 5.49 -2.72 -12.37
N ALA A 102 4.67 -2.19 -11.46
CA ALA A 102 3.36 -1.64 -11.80
C ALA A 102 3.18 -0.24 -11.20
N PRO A 103 3.32 0.82 -12.02
CA PRO A 103 2.80 2.12 -11.67
C PRO A 103 1.29 2.07 -11.48
N THR A 104 0.79 2.58 -10.36
CA THR A 104 -0.61 2.54 -9.98
C THR A 104 -1.14 3.88 -9.54
N VAL A 105 -2.41 4.09 -9.75
CA VAL A 105 -3.17 5.23 -9.28
C VAL A 105 -4.41 4.75 -8.54
N ALA A 106 -4.72 5.36 -7.41
CA ALA A 106 -5.95 5.12 -6.68
C ALA A 106 -6.68 6.43 -6.42
N LEU A 107 -8.00 6.36 -6.40
CA LEU A 107 -8.89 7.43 -5.94
C LEU A 107 -9.82 6.84 -4.89
N GLY A 108 -9.85 7.46 -3.72
CA GLY A 108 -10.59 6.92 -2.60
C GLY A 108 -11.08 7.93 -1.60
N ALA A 109 -11.88 7.42 -0.68
CA ALA A 109 -12.31 8.11 0.51
C ALA A 109 -11.92 7.31 1.75
N GLU A 110 -11.59 8.01 2.83
CA GLU A 110 -11.37 7.41 4.14
C GLU A 110 -12.21 8.12 5.20
N LEU A 111 -12.91 7.34 6.01
CA LEU A 111 -13.71 7.81 7.13
C LEU A 111 -13.01 7.48 8.43
N ARG A 112 -12.62 8.49 9.20
CA ARG A 112 -12.10 8.31 10.56
C ARG A 112 -13.22 7.90 11.50
N THR A 113 -13.20 6.65 11.97
CA THR A 113 -14.19 6.11 12.91
C THR A 113 -13.82 6.44 14.35
N ILE A 114 -12.57 6.18 14.72
CA ILE A 114 -11.97 6.55 16.00
C ILE A 114 -10.57 7.14 15.76
N LYS A 115 -9.89 7.60 16.80
CA LYS A 115 -8.67 8.42 16.68
C LYS A 115 -7.61 7.85 15.73
N SER A 116 -7.45 6.54 15.69
CA SER A 116 -6.40 5.86 14.90
C SER A 116 -6.95 4.92 13.82
N VAL A 117 -8.27 4.73 13.72
CA VAL A 117 -8.90 3.76 12.81
C VAL A 117 -9.66 4.47 11.72
N PHE A 118 -9.40 4.10 10.49
CA PHE A 118 -9.99 4.64 9.29
C PHE A 118 -10.60 3.52 8.45
N LEU A 119 -11.85 3.67 8.06
CA LEU A 119 -12.45 2.88 6.99
C LEU A 119 -12.14 3.54 5.67
N LYS A 120 -11.74 2.77 4.67
CA LYS A 120 -11.38 3.29 3.34
C LYS A 120 -12.04 2.49 2.25
N ALA A 121 -12.41 3.17 1.17
CA ALA A 121 -12.95 2.57 -0.03
C ALA A 121 -12.61 3.45 -1.24
N GLY A 122 -12.53 2.83 -2.41
CA GLY A 122 -12.24 3.53 -3.65
C GLY A 122 -11.97 2.61 -4.82
N LEU A 123 -11.31 3.15 -5.81
CA LEU A 123 -10.88 2.45 -7.01
C LEU A 123 -9.38 2.62 -7.19
N PHE A 124 -8.70 1.58 -7.64
CA PHE A 124 -7.32 1.67 -8.09
C PHE A 124 -7.16 1.02 -9.46
N SER A 125 -6.20 1.50 -10.21
CA SER A 125 -5.83 1.02 -11.53
C SER A 125 -4.32 1.14 -11.72
N GLY A 126 -3.78 0.51 -12.75
CA GLY A 126 -2.36 0.60 -13.05
C GLY A 126 -2.02 -0.07 -14.36
N ILE A 127 -0.74 -0.01 -14.69
CA ILE A 127 -0.18 -0.67 -15.87
C ILE A 127 1.01 -1.53 -15.41
N TYR A 128 1.14 -2.72 -16.00
CA TYR A 128 2.35 -3.51 -15.87
C TYR A 128 3.37 -3.03 -16.90
N LEU A 129 4.61 -2.85 -16.47
CA LEU A 129 5.71 -2.46 -17.37
C LEU A 129 6.34 -3.66 -18.09
N ASP A 130 5.81 -4.87 -17.86
CA ASP A 130 6.23 -6.07 -18.55
C ASP A 130 5.12 -6.56 -19.49
N ASP A 131 5.41 -6.59 -20.78
CA ASP A 131 4.49 -6.98 -21.87
C ASP A 131 4.04 -8.45 -21.78
N SER A 132 4.66 -9.28 -20.94
CA SER A 132 4.44 -10.72 -20.92
C SER A 132 3.16 -11.17 -20.22
N VAL A 133 2.58 -10.35 -19.33
CA VAL A 133 1.46 -10.78 -18.47
C VAL A 133 0.14 -10.08 -18.80
N TRP A 134 0.12 -8.78 -19.05
CA TRP A 134 -1.12 -8.00 -19.14
C TRP A 134 -1.10 -6.86 -20.17
N GLY A 135 -0.16 -6.79 -21.07
CA GLY A 135 0.01 -5.87 -22.20
C GLY A 135 -0.56 -4.44 -22.14
N ASP A 136 -1.76 -4.25 -21.59
CA ASP A 136 -2.50 -2.99 -21.62
C ASP A 136 -2.91 -2.44 -20.24
N GLY A 137 -2.34 -2.95 -19.14
CA GLY A 137 -2.75 -2.54 -17.79
C GLY A 137 -3.98 -3.28 -17.28
N PHE A 138 -4.38 -3.02 -16.05
CA PHE A 138 -5.57 -3.63 -15.46
C PHE A 138 -6.70 -2.60 -15.27
N PRO A 139 -7.97 -3.03 -15.37
CA PRO A 139 -9.10 -2.15 -15.20
C PRO A 139 -9.14 -1.56 -13.79
N ALA A 140 -9.94 -0.52 -13.62
CA ALA A 140 -10.18 0.03 -12.29
C ALA A 140 -10.83 -1.02 -11.39
N LEU A 141 -10.14 -1.40 -10.31
CA LEU A 141 -10.57 -2.39 -9.34
C LEU A 141 -11.00 -1.70 -8.05
N PRO A 142 -12.10 -2.12 -7.43
CA PRO A 142 -12.52 -1.57 -6.16
C PRO A 142 -11.60 -2.05 -5.04
N PHE A 143 -11.31 -1.15 -4.09
CA PHE A 143 -10.71 -1.53 -2.81
C PHE A 143 -11.63 -1.12 -1.67
N ILE A 144 -11.65 -1.91 -0.61
CA ILE A 144 -12.35 -1.63 0.63
C ILE A 144 -11.58 -2.25 1.80
N GLY A 145 -11.41 -1.50 2.87
CA GLY A 145 -10.69 -2.00 4.03
C GLY A 145 -10.68 -1.01 5.18
N PHE A 146 -9.91 -1.35 6.18
CA PHE A 146 -9.62 -0.47 7.30
C PHE A 146 -8.11 -0.26 7.43
N ASN A 147 -7.75 0.87 7.99
CA ASN A 147 -6.38 1.26 8.26
C ASN A 147 -6.25 1.72 9.71
N ILE A 148 -5.21 1.28 10.38
CA ILE A 148 -4.84 1.73 11.72
C ILE A 148 -3.55 2.52 11.61
N LYS A 149 -3.58 3.79 12.03
CA LYS A 149 -2.39 4.67 12.13
C LYS A 149 -1.87 4.71 13.56
N PHE A 150 -0.57 4.55 13.74
CA PHE A 150 0.09 4.59 15.05
C PHE A 150 1.56 5.01 14.96
#